data_6228dd7f630a771644e689df6bb10129
#
_entry.id   6228dd7f630a771644e689df6bb10129
#
_cell.length_a   1.000
_cell.length_b   1.000
_cell.length_c   1.000
_cell.angle_alpha   90.00
_cell.angle_beta   90.00
_cell.angle_gamma   90.00
#
_symmetry.space_group_name_H-M   'P 1'
#
loop_
_entity.id
_entity.type
_entity.pdbx_description
1 polymer ?
#
loop_
_entity_poly.entity_id
_entity_poly.type
_entity_poly.pdbx_seq_one_letter_code
_entity_poly.pdbx_strand_id
1 'polypeptide(L)'
;MIWNHREYETVIGYGIGQYYVKTKEELNKVVKLDYLCDKKWVNVDDFKYDGIEVIQPKKLQEHRDALVIVFSGNSYICESIKDDLNQMGVTYVHVDEILNLQKEWNGKQLKEKFPDGKYRDTRGNEIYFDSSLPDQIRISFQGEKNELTIDPDVTIGSLYIEFGNSGYCSIGRKTKIIDAYFAISDAEVKIGKDCLFSSEIILRTHDFHHIFDFNSHERINYAKDIIIEDNVWLAHRVSLLAGAKIGTGSVVGTCAVTSSQFGSHMIIAGCPAKVIRENICWSKDSTEYFNHSTLEECISKDALKYL
;
A
#
# COMPACT_ATOMS: atom_id res chain seq x y z
N MET A 1 -1.90 -28.38 14.15
CA MET A 1 -2.00 -27.39 13.07
C MET A 1 -1.60 -28.01 11.74
N ILE A 2 -2.30 -27.73 10.62
CA ILE A 2 -1.88 -28.16 9.29
C ILE A 2 -1.17 -26.99 8.59
N TRP A 3 0.07 -27.20 8.12
CA TRP A 3 0.84 -26.25 7.35
C TRP A 3 1.57 -26.97 6.21
N ASN A 4 1.48 -26.45 4.99
CA ASN A 4 2.08 -27.07 3.79
C ASN A 4 1.79 -28.59 3.66
N HIS A 5 0.51 -28.96 3.84
CA HIS A 5 0.02 -30.34 3.78
C HIS A 5 0.57 -31.30 4.86
N ARG A 6 1.29 -30.78 5.86
CA ARG A 6 1.77 -31.54 7.02
C ARG A 6 1.04 -31.11 8.28
N GLU A 7 0.66 -32.08 9.10
CA GLU A 7 0.08 -31.85 10.43
C GLU A 7 1.18 -31.74 11.48
N TYR A 8 1.06 -30.73 12.34
CA TYR A 8 1.98 -30.49 13.46
C TYR A 8 1.18 -30.55 14.75
N GLU A 9 1.63 -31.42 15.67
CA GLU A 9 1.04 -31.54 17.01
C GLU A 9 1.49 -30.43 17.94
N THR A 10 2.74 -29.97 17.79
CA THR A 10 3.34 -28.90 18.61
C THR A 10 3.59 -27.65 17.78
N VAL A 11 3.21 -26.50 18.32
CA VAL A 11 3.41 -25.18 17.69
C VAL A 11 4.12 -24.26 18.68
N ILE A 12 5.25 -23.70 18.26
CA ILE A 12 6.13 -22.89 19.10
C ILE A 12 6.25 -21.48 18.53
N GLY A 13 5.96 -20.45 19.34
CA GLY A 13 6.17 -19.06 18.95
C GLY A 13 7.61 -18.61 19.26
N TYR A 14 8.34 -18.08 18.28
CA TYR A 14 9.71 -17.60 18.44
C TYR A 14 9.82 -16.09 18.22
N GLY A 15 10.33 -15.36 19.21
CA GLY A 15 10.51 -13.91 19.18
C GLY A 15 9.40 -13.17 19.93
N ILE A 16 9.51 -13.09 21.27
CA ILE A 16 8.50 -12.48 22.16
C ILE A 16 8.80 -10.98 22.33
N GLY A 17 8.70 -10.23 21.23
CA GLY A 17 8.86 -8.80 21.20
C GLY A 17 7.56 -8.05 20.86
N GLN A 18 7.69 -6.80 20.47
CA GLN A 18 6.53 -5.97 20.10
C GLN A 18 5.70 -6.58 18.96
N TYR A 19 6.33 -7.33 18.05
CA TYR A 19 5.63 -7.97 16.96
C TYR A 19 4.71 -9.09 17.40
N TYR A 20 5.15 -9.92 18.37
CA TYR A 20 4.29 -10.90 19.04
C TYR A 20 3.09 -10.21 19.69
N VAL A 21 3.32 -9.15 20.48
CA VAL A 21 2.24 -8.42 21.17
C VAL A 21 1.19 -7.89 20.19
N LYS A 22 1.62 -7.43 19.02
CA LYS A 22 0.72 -6.89 17.96
C LYS A 22 -0.09 -7.97 17.25
N THR A 23 0.45 -9.18 17.10
CA THR A 23 -0.14 -10.21 16.23
C THR A 23 -0.79 -11.36 17.01
N LYS A 24 -0.52 -11.50 18.31
CA LYS A 24 -0.98 -12.63 19.14
C LYS A 24 -2.50 -12.78 19.19
N GLU A 25 -3.26 -11.70 19.26
CA GLU A 25 -4.73 -11.76 19.32
C GLU A 25 -5.33 -12.35 18.05
N GLU A 26 -4.82 -11.95 16.88
CA GLU A 26 -5.26 -12.49 15.60
C GLU A 26 -4.77 -13.93 15.40
N LEU A 27 -3.53 -14.21 15.81
CA LEU A 27 -3.00 -15.57 15.73
C LEU A 27 -3.81 -16.54 16.59
N ASN A 28 -4.18 -16.17 17.81
CA ASN A 28 -4.94 -17.01 18.74
C ASN A 28 -6.34 -17.40 18.21
N LYS A 29 -6.86 -16.68 17.20
CA LYS A 29 -8.11 -17.04 16.51
C LYS A 29 -7.93 -18.25 15.58
N VAL A 30 -6.72 -18.49 15.10
CA VAL A 30 -6.41 -19.51 14.07
C VAL A 30 -5.46 -20.60 14.57
N VAL A 31 -4.58 -20.29 15.52
CA VAL A 31 -3.56 -21.21 16.06
C VAL A 31 -3.39 -21.05 17.55
N LYS A 32 -3.29 -22.18 18.25
CA LYS A 32 -2.88 -22.21 19.65
C LYS A 32 -1.39 -22.49 19.72
N LEU A 33 -0.66 -21.68 20.48
CA LEU A 33 0.76 -21.91 20.78
C LEU A 33 0.89 -22.80 22.02
N ASP A 34 1.73 -23.82 21.94
CA ASP A 34 2.05 -24.71 23.05
C ASP A 34 3.21 -24.17 23.88
N TYR A 35 4.20 -23.57 23.19
CA TYR A 35 5.38 -22.98 23.82
C TYR A 35 5.71 -21.63 23.18
N LEU A 36 6.46 -20.82 23.94
CA LEU A 36 7.12 -19.61 23.44
C LEU A 36 8.64 -19.76 23.59
N CYS A 37 9.39 -19.08 22.70
CA CYS A 37 10.85 -19.11 22.70
C CYS A 37 11.39 -17.71 22.37
N ASP A 38 12.49 -17.28 23.02
CA ASP A 38 13.17 -16.04 22.69
C ASP A 38 14.64 -16.11 23.11
N LYS A 39 15.54 -15.58 22.28
CA LYS A 39 16.98 -15.48 22.58
C LYS A 39 17.29 -14.72 23.87
N LYS A 40 16.41 -13.83 24.31
CA LYS A 40 16.56 -13.02 25.54
C LYS A 40 16.50 -13.87 26.82
N TRP A 41 15.91 -15.06 26.75
CA TRP A 41 15.59 -15.86 27.93
C TRP A 41 16.33 -17.19 27.95
N VAL A 42 17.63 -17.12 27.65
CA VAL A 42 18.52 -18.29 27.57
C VAL A 42 18.78 -18.96 28.95
N ASN A 43 18.54 -18.23 30.06
CA ASN A 43 18.87 -18.69 31.42
C ASN A 43 17.65 -18.69 32.33
N VAL A 44 16.44 -18.73 31.81
CA VAL A 44 15.20 -18.73 32.63
C VAL A 44 14.56 -20.11 32.51
N ASP A 45 14.49 -20.83 33.63
CA ASP A 45 13.75 -22.09 33.74
C ASP A 45 12.37 -21.82 34.35
N ASP A 46 11.35 -22.57 33.90
CA ASP A 46 9.95 -22.54 34.42
C ASP A 46 9.23 -21.18 34.37
N PHE A 47 9.46 -20.42 33.30
CA PHE A 47 8.81 -19.12 33.10
C PHE A 47 7.61 -19.24 32.15
N LYS A 48 6.53 -18.51 32.45
CA LYS A 48 5.38 -18.36 31.54
C LYS A 48 5.22 -16.91 31.10
N TYR A 49 4.94 -16.71 29.85
CA TYR A 49 4.54 -15.43 29.28
C TYR A 49 3.16 -15.57 28.62
N ASP A 50 2.23 -14.68 28.93
CA ASP A 50 0.81 -14.81 28.54
C ASP A 50 0.17 -16.18 28.91
N GLY A 51 0.62 -16.81 29.97
CA GLY A 51 0.17 -18.13 30.42
C GLY A 51 0.77 -19.31 29.66
N ILE A 52 1.61 -19.07 28.65
CA ILE A 52 2.29 -20.06 27.80
C ILE A 52 3.70 -20.29 28.36
N GLU A 53 4.11 -21.55 28.43
CA GLU A 53 5.45 -21.93 28.89
C GLU A 53 6.52 -21.42 27.92
N VAL A 54 7.60 -20.84 28.44
CA VAL A 54 8.73 -20.35 27.65
C VAL A 54 9.88 -21.34 27.70
N ILE A 55 10.28 -21.82 26.55
CA ILE A 55 11.43 -22.74 26.40
C ILE A 55 12.68 -22.02 25.91
N GLN A 56 13.83 -22.53 26.31
CA GLN A 56 15.11 -22.02 25.82
C GLN A 56 15.35 -22.40 24.35
N PRO A 57 16.02 -21.56 23.53
CA PRO A 57 16.27 -21.86 22.11
C PRO A 57 16.93 -23.22 21.86
N LYS A 58 17.85 -23.67 22.74
CA LYS A 58 18.50 -24.98 22.64
C LYS A 58 17.52 -26.16 22.72
N LYS A 59 16.38 -26.00 23.42
CA LYS A 59 15.35 -27.04 23.53
C LYS A 59 14.55 -27.22 22.24
N LEU A 60 14.62 -26.28 21.27
CA LEU A 60 13.99 -26.45 19.95
C LEU A 60 14.46 -27.70 19.22
N GLN A 61 15.71 -28.15 19.45
CA GLN A 61 16.24 -29.38 18.87
C GLN A 61 15.52 -30.66 19.40
N GLU A 62 14.89 -30.57 20.57
CA GLU A 62 14.07 -31.64 21.14
C GLU A 62 12.67 -31.69 20.49
N HIS A 63 12.24 -30.60 19.85
CA HIS A 63 10.96 -30.43 19.19
C HIS A 63 11.08 -30.36 17.66
N ARG A 64 11.86 -31.26 17.03
CA ARG A 64 12.11 -31.23 15.57
C ARG A 64 10.86 -31.40 14.71
N ASP A 65 9.81 -32.01 15.28
CA ASP A 65 8.50 -32.19 14.60
C ASP A 65 7.54 -31.04 14.90
N ALA A 66 7.95 -30.01 15.61
CA ALA A 66 7.15 -28.82 15.82
C ALA A 66 7.16 -27.88 14.61
N LEU A 67 6.13 -27.07 14.51
CA LEU A 67 6.12 -25.90 13.64
C LEU A 67 6.52 -24.67 14.48
N VAL A 68 7.58 -23.98 14.08
CA VAL A 68 8.00 -22.74 14.74
C VAL A 68 7.43 -21.53 14.00
N ILE A 69 6.65 -20.72 14.70
CA ILE A 69 6.10 -19.45 14.17
C ILE A 69 7.02 -18.31 14.59
N VAL A 70 7.62 -17.63 13.60
CA VAL A 70 8.58 -16.54 13.84
C VAL A 70 7.84 -15.21 13.92
N PHE A 71 8.08 -14.47 15.01
CA PHE A 71 7.53 -13.12 15.24
C PHE A 71 8.63 -12.08 15.16
N SER A 72 8.86 -11.52 13.99
CA SER A 72 9.83 -10.43 13.83
C SER A 72 9.40 -9.48 12.72
N GLY A 73 9.19 -8.20 13.06
CA GLY A 73 8.97 -7.13 12.08
C GLY A 73 10.28 -6.56 11.49
N ASN A 74 11.44 -6.99 11.98
CA ASN A 74 12.74 -6.55 11.52
C ASN A 74 13.37 -7.63 10.64
N SER A 75 13.69 -7.30 9.38
CA SER A 75 14.23 -8.24 8.39
C SER A 75 15.55 -8.88 8.83
N TYR A 76 16.47 -8.12 9.42
CA TYR A 76 17.77 -8.66 9.89
C TYR A 76 17.59 -9.65 11.03
N ILE A 77 16.73 -9.33 12.00
CA ILE A 77 16.43 -10.23 13.12
C ILE A 77 15.72 -11.48 12.60
N CYS A 78 14.79 -11.32 11.67
CA CYS A 78 14.06 -12.42 11.06
C CYS A 78 15.02 -13.39 10.35
N GLU A 79 15.92 -12.89 9.51
CA GLU A 79 16.93 -13.72 8.82
C GLU A 79 17.87 -14.43 9.81
N SER A 80 18.34 -13.74 10.84
CA SER A 80 19.17 -14.39 11.88
C SER A 80 18.44 -15.52 12.61
N ILE A 81 17.12 -15.37 12.85
CA ILE A 81 16.31 -16.44 13.46
C ILE A 81 16.16 -17.61 12.50
N LYS A 82 15.87 -17.33 11.23
CA LYS A 82 15.74 -18.36 10.18
C LYS A 82 17.01 -19.17 9.99
N ASP A 83 18.17 -18.50 10.00
CA ASP A 83 19.47 -19.18 9.89
C ASP A 83 19.69 -20.16 11.04
N ASP A 84 19.38 -19.73 12.29
CA ASP A 84 19.49 -20.59 13.46
C ASP A 84 18.53 -21.79 13.36
N LEU A 85 17.29 -21.57 12.96
CA LEU A 85 16.27 -22.63 12.81
C LEU A 85 16.64 -23.62 11.70
N ASN A 86 17.20 -23.14 10.59
CA ASN A 86 17.72 -23.99 9.51
C ASN A 86 18.87 -24.88 10.01
N GLN A 87 19.81 -24.32 10.77
CA GLN A 87 20.92 -25.11 11.36
C GLN A 87 20.43 -26.17 12.35
N MET A 88 19.33 -25.89 13.05
CA MET A 88 18.69 -26.85 13.96
C MET A 88 17.83 -27.90 13.24
N GLY A 89 17.54 -27.72 11.96
CA GLY A 89 16.67 -28.61 11.16
C GLY A 89 15.21 -28.54 11.60
N VAL A 90 14.75 -27.41 12.11
CA VAL A 90 13.38 -27.19 12.57
C VAL A 90 12.55 -26.51 11.48
N THR A 91 11.33 -26.96 11.27
CA THR A 91 10.38 -26.32 10.32
C THR A 91 9.86 -25.02 10.92
N TYR A 92 9.90 -23.97 10.15
CA TYR A 92 9.40 -22.66 10.58
C TYR A 92 8.56 -21.96 9.52
N VAL A 93 7.77 -21.00 9.96
CA VAL A 93 6.96 -20.10 9.15
C VAL A 93 6.90 -18.72 9.80
N HIS A 94 6.84 -17.67 9.02
CA HIS A 94 6.62 -16.33 9.58
C HIS A 94 5.13 -16.14 9.94
N VAL A 95 4.86 -15.45 11.03
CA VAL A 95 3.47 -15.21 11.48
C VAL A 95 2.63 -14.51 10.40
N ASP A 96 3.23 -13.62 9.62
CA ASP A 96 2.54 -12.93 8.52
C ASP A 96 2.03 -13.89 7.45
N GLU A 97 2.72 -15.01 7.21
CA GLU A 97 2.27 -16.03 6.26
C GLU A 97 1.05 -16.79 6.80
N ILE A 98 1.02 -17.10 8.10
CA ILE A 98 -0.12 -17.76 8.75
C ILE A 98 -1.35 -16.86 8.76
N LEU A 99 -1.15 -15.58 9.06
CA LEU A 99 -2.22 -14.59 9.12
C LEU A 99 -2.57 -14.02 7.75
N ASN A 100 -1.96 -14.53 6.66
CA ASN A 100 -2.01 -13.93 5.32
C ASN A 100 -1.65 -12.43 5.33
N LEU A 101 -0.76 -12.03 6.25
CA LEU A 101 -0.29 -10.66 6.37
C LEU A 101 0.85 -10.39 5.37
N GLN A 102 0.70 -10.84 4.13
CA GLN A 102 1.65 -10.46 3.09
C GLN A 102 1.63 -8.94 2.96
N LYS A 103 2.75 -8.29 3.28
CA LYS A 103 2.84 -6.82 3.32
C LYS A 103 2.90 -6.21 1.93
N GLU A 104 3.40 -6.94 0.96
CA GLU A 104 3.53 -6.46 -0.42
C GLU A 104 2.87 -7.41 -1.41
N TRP A 105 2.13 -6.83 -2.34
CA TRP A 105 1.49 -7.49 -3.45
C TRP A 105 1.90 -6.85 -4.77
N ASN A 106 2.06 -7.66 -5.81
CA ASN A 106 2.07 -7.16 -7.19
C ASN A 106 0.86 -7.68 -7.96
N GLY A 107 0.57 -7.05 -9.09
CA GLY A 107 -0.64 -7.38 -9.86
C GLY A 107 -0.68 -8.83 -10.35
N LYS A 108 0.47 -9.42 -10.69
CA LYS A 108 0.56 -10.83 -11.10
C LYS A 108 0.17 -11.76 -9.95
N GLN A 109 0.76 -11.57 -8.76
CA GLN A 109 0.44 -12.36 -7.57
C GLN A 109 -1.04 -12.25 -7.17
N LEU A 110 -1.62 -11.04 -7.25
CA LEU A 110 -3.03 -10.83 -6.95
C LEU A 110 -3.92 -11.62 -7.90
N LYS A 111 -3.71 -11.54 -9.21
CA LYS A 111 -4.51 -12.29 -10.20
C LYS A 111 -4.37 -13.82 -10.06
N GLU A 112 -3.16 -14.30 -9.77
CA GLU A 112 -2.91 -15.74 -9.58
C GLU A 112 -3.58 -16.28 -8.31
N LYS A 113 -3.52 -15.54 -7.19
CA LYS A 113 -4.05 -15.99 -5.90
C LYS A 113 -5.53 -15.69 -5.69
N PHE A 114 -6.04 -14.61 -6.31
CA PHE A 114 -7.41 -14.12 -6.12
C PHE A 114 -8.10 -13.91 -7.49
N PRO A 115 -8.42 -15.00 -8.22
CA PRO A 115 -9.00 -14.90 -9.56
C PRO A 115 -10.41 -14.28 -9.58
N ASP A 116 -11.09 -14.21 -8.44
CA ASP A 116 -12.36 -13.51 -8.25
C ASP A 116 -12.23 -11.97 -8.15
N GLY A 117 -11.00 -11.45 -8.18
CA GLY A 117 -10.71 -10.03 -8.12
C GLY A 117 -10.86 -9.40 -6.74
N LYS A 118 -10.80 -10.21 -5.67
CA LYS A 118 -10.99 -9.74 -4.30
C LYS A 118 -9.94 -10.29 -3.36
N TYR A 119 -9.14 -9.40 -2.80
CA TYR A 119 -8.24 -9.72 -1.69
C TYR A 119 -8.78 -9.12 -0.39
N ARG A 120 -8.65 -9.86 0.69
CA ARG A 120 -8.90 -9.38 2.05
C ARG A 120 -7.98 -10.08 3.04
N ASP A 121 -7.38 -9.32 3.97
CA ASP A 121 -6.61 -9.87 5.07
C ASP A 121 -7.33 -9.74 6.43
N THR A 122 -6.74 -10.33 7.47
CA THR A 122 -7.30 -10.32 8.84
C THR A 122 -7.24 -8.94 9.49
N ARG A 123 -6.44 -8.01 8.98
CA ARG A 123 -6.38 -6.61 9.42
C ARG A 123 -7.44 -5.73 8.76
N GLY A 124 -8.26 -6.31 7.87
CA GLY A 124 -9.29 -5.60 7.15
C GLY A 124 -8.75 -4.78 5.97
N ASN A 125 -7.56 -5.12 5.44
CA ASN A 125 -7.09 -4.56 4.18
C ASN A 125 -7.76 -5.27 3.03
N GLU A 126 -8.26 -4.52 2.05
CA GLU A 126 -9.03 -5.03 0.93
C GLU A 126 -8.49 -4.48 -0.41
N ILE A 127 -8.50 -5.30 -1.46
CA ILE A 127 -8.21 -4.88 -2.83
C ILE A 127 -9.29 -5.43 -3.74
N TYR A 128 -9.88 -4.56 -4.55
CA TYR A 128 -10.87 -4.90 -5.58
C TYR A 128 -10.30 -4.58 -6.97
N PHE A 129 -10.29 -5.56 -7.85
CA PHE A 129 -9.73 -5.45 -9.19
C PHE A 129 -10.38 -6.45 -10.15
N ASP A 130 -10.11 -6.34 -11.44
CA ASP A 130 -10.52 -7.32 -12.44
C ASP A 130 -9.33 -8.01 -13.11
N SER A 131 -9.59 -8.85 -14.11
CA SER A 131 -8.55 -9.58 -14.85
C SER A 131 -7.60 -8.67 -15.63
N SER A 132 -7.95 -7.40 -15.85
CA SER A 132 -7.11 -6.42 -16.56
C SER A 132 -6.07 -5.75 -15.65
N LEU A 133 -6.02 -6.09 -14.35
CA LEU A 133 -5.07 -5.49 -13.40
C LEU A 133 -3.63 -5.59 -13.92
N PRO A 134 -2.91 -4.47 -14.08
CA PRO A 134 -1.52 -4.47 -14.54
C PRO A 134 -0.57 -5.18 -13.57
N ASP A 135 0.38 -5.96 -14.10
CA ASP A 135 1.39 -6.66 -13.30
C ASP A 135 2.34 -5.72 -12.55
N GLN A 136 2.54 -4.51 -13.09
CA GLN A 136 3.50 -3.51 -12.62
C GLN A 136 3.05 -2.69 -11.42
N ILE A 137 1.85 -2.96 -10.90
CA ILE A 137 1.44 -2.37 -9.63
C ILE A 137 2.10 -3.10 -8.47
N ARG A 138 2.58 -2.35 -7.48
CA ARG A 138 3.03 -2.86 -6.18
C ARG A 138 2.25 -2.16 -5.08
N ILE A 139 1.76 -2.94 -4.13
CA ILE A 139 0.91 -2.47 -3.04
C ILE A 139 1.53 -2.96 -1.74
N SER A 140 1.76 -2.04 -0.80
CA SER A 140 2.29 -2.36 0.54
C SER A 140 1.32 -1.91 1.62
N PHE A 141 0.97 -2.83 2.53
CA PHE A 141 0.16 -2.53 3.71
C PHE A 141 1.03 -2.51 4.97
N GLN A 142 1.30 -1.32 5.49
CA GLN A 142 2.02 -1.14 6.77
C GLN A 142 1.06 -1.23 7.97
N GLY A 143 -0.22 -0.91 7.76
CA GLY A 143 -1.27 -0.86 8.77
C GLY A 143 -2.52 -1.66 8.42
N GLU A 144 -3.66 -1.20 8.89
CA GLU A 144 -4.95 -1.91 8.84
C GLU A 144 -6.07 -1.06 8.24
N LYS A 145 -7.17 -1.73 7.84
CA LYS A 145 -8.41 -1.11 7.34
C LYS A 145 -8.19 -0.24 6.11
N ASN A 146 -7.33 -0.68 5.20
CA ASN A 146 -7.07 0.00 3.95
C ASN A 146 -7.87 -0.63 2.82
N GLU A 147 -8.27 0.19 1.85
CA GLU A 147 -9.01 -0.28 0.68
C GLU A 147 -8.43 0.29 -0.60
N LEU A 148 -8.26 -0.57 -1.60
CA LEU A 148 -7.87 -0.21 -2.96
C LEU A 148 -8.90 -0.74 -3.95
N THR A 149 -9.45 0.14 -4.76
CA THR A 149 -10.30 -0.24 -5.89
C THR A 149 -9.68 0.25 -7.20
N ILE A 150 -9.52 -0.66 -8.15
CA ILE A 150 -9.00 -0.36 -9.49
C ILE A 150 -10.05 -0.76 -10.51
N ASP A 151 -10.59 0.24 -11.20
CA ASP A 151 -11.58 0.04 -12.25
C ASP A 151 -10.94 -0.65 -13.49
N PRO A 152 -11.76 -1.27 -14.35
CA PRO A 152 -11.30 -1.85 -15.63
C PRO A 152 -10.60 -0.84 -16.55
N ASP A 153 -9.75 -1.36 -17.45
CA ASP A 153 -9.05 -0.62 -18.49
C ASP A 153 -8.03 0.43 -17.96
N VAL A 154 -7.62 0.34 -16.69
CA VAL A 154 -6.51 1.14 -16.16
C VAL A 154 -5.19 0.61 -16.70
N THR A 155 -4.33 1.51 -17.20
CA THR A 155 -2.99 1.16 -17.72
C THR A 155 -1.91 1.69 -16.78
N ILE A 156 -1.01 0.82 -16.32
CA ILE A 156 0.07 1.19 -15.39
C ILE A 156 1.41 0.72 -15.94
N GLY A 157 2.36 1.65 -16.09
CA GLY A 157 3.76 1.35 -16.40
C GLY A 157 4.53 0.97 -15.11
N SER A 158 4.41 1.79 -14.05
CA SER A 158 4.93 1.54 -12.71
C SER A 158 4.07 2.28 -11.70
N LEU A 159 3.59 1.60 -10.67
CA LEU A 159 2.87 2.23 -9.56
C LEU A 159 3.22 1.53 -8.25
N TYR A 160 3.68 2.30 -7.28
CA TYR A 160 3.83 1.83 -5.91
C TYR A 160 2.87 2.56 -4.99
N ILE A 161 2.02 1.79 -4.29
CA ILE A 161 1.08 2.31 -3.29
C ILE A 161 1.50 1.79 -1.92
N GLU A 162 1.80 2.69 -1.01
CA GLU A 162 2.08 2.40 0.38
C GLU A 162 0.91 2.87 1.25
N PHE A 163 0.25 1.93 1.91
CA PHE A 163 -0.82 2.20 2.84
C PHE A 163 -0.34 2.17 4.29
N GLY A 164 -0.67 3.22 5.05
CA GLY A 164 -0.63 3.24 6.51
C GLY A 164 -1.88 2.60 7.11
N ASN A 165 -2.66 3.36 7.90
CA ASN A 165 -3.93 2.91 8.45
C ASN A 165 -5.10 3.64 7.77
N SER A 166 -6.25 2.96 7.64
CA SER A 166 -7.51 3.54 7.20
C SER A 166 -7.36 4.41 5.93
N GLY A 167 -6.51 3.96 5.00
CA GLY A 167 -6.27 4.62 3.73
C GLY A 167 -7.19 4.05 2.65
N TYR A 168 -7.76 4.92 1.83
CA TYR A 168 -8.63 4.54 0.72
C TYR A 168 -8.03 5.02 -0.59
N CYS A 169 -8.04 4.17 -1.62
CA CYS A 169 -7.59 4.56 -2.95
C CYS A 169 -8.54 4.02 -4.01
N SER A 170 -9.00 4.89 -4.90
CA SER A 170 -9.77 4.47 -6.07
C SER A 170 -9.16 5.03 -7.35
N ILE A 171 -9.02 4.19 -8.38
CA ILE A 171 -8.49 4.56 -9.69
C ILE A 171 -9.54 4.26 -10.74
N GLY A 172 -10.08 5.33 -11.34
CA GLY A 172 -11.16 5.26 -12.33
C GLY A 172 -10.69 4.71 -13.68
N ARG A 173 -11.64 4.11 -14.40
CA ARG A 173 -11.42 3.43 -15.68
C ARG A 173 -10.70 4.29 -16.74
N LYS A 174 -9.95 3.62 -17.61
CA LYS A 174 -9.20 4.26 -18.72
C LYS A 174 -8.15 5.28 -18.27
N THR A 175 -7.84 5.34 -16.95
CA THR A 175 -6.74 6.15 -16.45
C THR A 175 -5.41 5.48 -16.79
N LYS A 176 -4.46 6.28 -17.29
CA LYS A 176 -3.10 5.84 -17.63
C LYS A 176 -2.10 6.46 -16.67
N ILE A 177 -1.31 5.61 -16.02
CA ILE A 177 -0.23 6.00 -15.10
C ILE A 177 1.08 5.46 -15.67
N ILE A 178 2.02 6.35 -16.02
CA ILE A 178 3.34 5.93 -16.52
C ILE A 178 4.21 5.49 -15.35
N ASP A 179 4.39 6.37 -14.36
CA ASP A 179 5.13 6.04 -13.14
C ASP A 179 4.67 6.92 -11.98
N ALA A 180 4.34 6.30 -10.84
CA ALA A 180 3.84 7.02 -9.67
C ALA A 180 4.13 6.32 -8.34
N TYR A 181 4.19 7.12 -7.27
CA TYR A 181 4.23 6.70 -5.87
C TYR A 181 3.12 7.37 -5.07
N PHE A 182 2.32 6.55 -4.38
CA PHE A 182 1.26 7.02 -3.49
C PHE A 182 1.56 6.59 -2.05
N ALA A 183 1.57 7.55 -1.13
CA ALA A 183 1.63 7.31 0.31
C ALA A 183 0.29 7.73 0.93
N ILE A 184 -0.46 6.75 1.43
CA ILE A 184 -1.86 6.94 1.84
C ILE A 184 -2.05 6.43 3.28
N SER A 185 -2.52 7.29 4.17
CA SER A 185 -2.94 6.92 5.52
C SER A 185 -4.00 7.90 6.02
N ASP A 186 -5.00 7.39 6.73
CA ASP A 186 -6.05 8.14 7.40
C ASP A 186 -6.80 9.14 6.49
N ALA A 187 -6.84 8.85 5.19
CA ALA A 187 -7.48 9.70 4.17
C ALA A 187 -7.66 8.94 2.85
N GLU A 188 -8.34 9.59 1.89
CA GLU A 188 -8.64 9.05 0.56
C GLU A 188 -7.73 9.65 -0.52
N VAL A 189 -7.32 8.82 -1.49
CA VAL A 189 -6.86 9.23 -2.82
C VAL A 189 -7.91 8.78 -3.83
N LYS A 190 -8.65 9.72 -4.38
CA LYS A 190 -9.65 9.46 -5.42
C LYS A 190 -9.16 9.97 -6.76
N ILE A 191 -9.06 9.06 -7.74
CA ILE A 191 -8.66 9.36 -9.12
C ILE A 191 -9.82 9.03 -10.04
N GLY A 192 -10.27 10.02 -10.78
CA GLY A 192 -11.34 9.90 -11.75
C GLY A 192 -10.97 9.08 -12.98
N LYS A 193 -11.84 9.11 -13.97
CA LYS A 193 -11.71 8.37 -15.23
C LYS A 193 -10.89 9.17 -16.23
N ASP A 194 -10.34 8.45 -17.21
CA ASP A 194 -9.66 9.05 -18.36
C ASP A 194 -8.47 9.99 -17.98
N CYS A 195 -7.91 9.88 -16.79
CA CYS A 195 -6.75 10.65 -16.37
C CYS A 195 -5.46 10.19 -17.07
N LEU A 196 -4.48 11.07 -17.13
CA LEU A 196 -3.13 10.78 -17.64
C LEU A 196 -2.08 11.25 -16.63
N PHE A 197 -1.35 10.31 -16.05
CA PHE A 197 -0.23 10.59 -15.16
C PHE A 197 1.06 10.28 -15.91
N SER A 198 1.92 11.27 -16.02
CA SER A 198 3.26 11.11 -16.56
C SER A 198 4.17 10.35 -15.57
N SER A 199 5.46 10.53 -15.66
CA SER A 199 6.43 9.85 -14.81
C SER A 199 6.76 10.64 -13.54
N GLU A 200 7.19 9.91 -12.49
CA GLU A 200 7.61 10.44 -11.20
C GLU A 200 6.51 11.26 -10.48
N ILE A 201 5.26 10.81 -10.59
CA ILE A 201 4.13 11.44 -9.88
C ILE A 201 4.13 11.00 -8.42
N ILE A 202 3.95 11.95 -7.50
CA ILE A 202 3.87 11.70 -6.07
C ILE A 202 2.52 12.18 -5.53
N LEU A 203 1.79 11.28 -4.85
CA LEU A 203 0.59 11.61 -4.08
C LEU A 203 0.83 11.27 -2.61
N ARG A 204 0.65 12.24 -1.70
CA ARG A 204 0.83 12.05 -0.26
C ARG A 204 -0.33 12.64 0.52
N THR A 205 -1.12 11.79 1.18
CA THR A 205 -2.23 12.24 2.04
C THR A 205 -1.76 12.69 3.42
N HIS A 206 -0.54 12.35 3.82
CA HIS A 206 0.00 12.60 5.16
C HIS A 206 1.51 12.83 5.13
N ASP A 207 2.01 13.39 6.22
CA ASP A 207 3.43 13.43 6.55
C ASP A 207 3.76 12.25 7.48
N PHE A 208 4.95 11.66 7.34
CA PHE A 208 5.37 10.55 8.22
C PHE A 208 5.63 10.97 9.67
N HIS A 209 5.79 12.27 9.92
CA HIS A 209 6.10 12.84 11.22
C HIS A 209 5.05 13.88 11.61
N HIS A 210 4.76 13.95 12.92
CA HIS A 210 3.81 14.91 13.46
C HIS A 210 4.46 16.29 13.59
N ILE A 211 3.73 17.33 13.18
CA ILE A 211 4.10 18.73 13.33
C ILE A 211 3.11 19.36 14.32
N PHE A 212 3.64 20.04 15.33
CA PHE A 212 2.85 20.71 16.37
C PHE A 212 3.03 22.20 16.30
N ASP A 213 1.96 22.96 16.53
CA ASP A 213 2.07 24.40 16.77
C ASP A 213 2.81 24.64 18.09
N PHE A 214 3.78 25.53 18.06
CA PHE A 214 4.67 25.77 19.21
C PHE A 214 3.93 26.39 20.39
N ASN A 215 2.90 27.18 20.16
CA ASN A 215 2.20 27.93 21.20
C ASN A 215 1.02 27.13 21.78
N SER A 216 0.22 26.51 20.91
CA SER A 216 -0.95 25.74 21.36
C SER A 216 -0.62 24.28 21.72
N HIS A 217 0.54 23.77 21.31
CA HIS A 217 0.97 22.37 21.39
C HIS A 217 0.02 21.40 20.68
N GLU A 218 -0.84 21.90 19.80
CA GLU A 218 -1.75 21.09 19.01
C GLU A 218 -1.09 20.62 17.72
N ARG A 219 -1.42 19.38 17.29
CA ARG A 219 -0.97 18.87 15.99
C ARG A 219 -1.64 19.64 14.87
N ILE A 220 -0.87 20.06 13.84
CA ILE A 220 -1.35 20.87 12.72
C ILE A 220 -1.32 20.16 11.37
N ASN A 221 -0.62 19.03 11.23
CA ASN A 221 -0.49 18.30 9.96
C ASN A 221 -1.28 16.96 9.98
N TYR A 222 -2.58 17.04 10.05
CA TYR A 222 -3.45 15.89 9.87
C TYR A 222 -3.50 15.46 8.40
N ALA A 223 -3.72 14.15 8.17
CA ALA A 223 -3.99 13.62 6.84
C ALA A 223 -5.22 14.29 6.22
N LYS A 224 -5.19 14.46 4.89
CA LYS A 224 -6.31 15.01 4.11
C LYS A 224 -6.40 14.32 2.77
N ASP A 225 -7.62 14.22 2.26
CA ASP A 225 -7.91 13.60 0.98
C ASP A 225 -7.21 14.31 -0.19
N ILE A 226 -6.88 13.53 -1.21
CA ILE A 226 -6.44 14.01 -2.52
C ILE A 226 -7.48 13.59 -3.54
N ILE A 227 -8.10 14.57 -4.20
CA ILE A 227 -9.16 14.33 -5.18
C ILE A 227 -8.68 14.80 -6.56
N ILE A 228 -8.65 13.88 -7.50
CA ILE A 228 -8.35 14.14 -8.90
C ILE A 228 -9.58 13.74 -9.69
N GLU A 229 -10.27 14.72 -10.26
CA GLU A 229 -11.50 14.48 -11.00
C GLU A 229 -11.21 13.86 -12.39
N ASP A 230 -12.22 13.72 -13.23
CA ASP A 230 -12.10 13.06 -14.53
C ASP A 230 -11.24 13.86 -15.52
N ASN A 231 -10.59 13.16 -16.44
CA ASN A 231 -9.81 13.77 -17.54
C ASN A 231 -8.76 14.79 -17.06
N VAL A 232 -8.03 14.48 -15.98
CA VAL A 232 -6.92 15.32 -15.50
C VAL A 232 -5.59 14.81 -16.02
N TRP A 233 -4.75 15.73 -16.49
CA TRP A 233 -3.37 15.44 -16.86
C TRP A 233 -2.39 15.94 -15.81
N LEU A 234 -1.66 15.02 -15.18
CA LEU A 234 -0.50 15.31 -14.32
C LEU A 234 0.77 15.14 -15.16
N ALA A 235 1.49 16.22 -15.43
CA ALA A 235 2.75 16.20 -16.15
C ALA A 235 3.89 15.65 -15.27
N HIS A 236 5.09 15.54 -15.83
CA HIS A 236 6.26 14.96 -15.17
C HIS A 236 6.58 15.61 -13.81
N ARG A 237 6.88 14.79 -12.78
CA ARG A 237 7.26 15.21 -11.42
C ARG A 237 6.23 16.05 -10.68
N VAL A 238 4.97 15.89 -10.96
CA VAL A 238 3.92 16.55 -10.15
C VAL A 238 3.83 15.91 -8.79
N SER A 239 3.75 16.73 -7.73
CA SER A 239 3.52 16.31 -6.36
C SER A 239 2.21 16.91 -5.83
N LEU A 240 1.22 16.07 -5.56
CA LEU A 240 0.00 16.46 -4.88
C LEU A 240 0.07 16.03 -3.40
N LEU A 241 -0.08 17.00 -2.52
CA LEU A 241 0.03 16.82 -1.07
C LEU A 241 -1.36 16.86 -0.42
N ALA A 242 -1.40 16.55 0.86
CA ALA A 242 -2.61 16.48 1.68
C ALA A 242 -3.56 17.66 1.45
N GLY A 243 -4.79 17.38 1.01
CA GLY A 243 -5.83 18.38 0.73
C GLY A 243 -5.90 18.87 -0.72
N ALA A 244 -5.02 18.40 -1.60
CA ALA A 244 -5.05 18.79 -3.01
C ALA A 244 -6.32 18.32 -3.71
N LYS A 245 -6.95 19.20 -4.48
CA LYS A 245 -8.06 18.87 -5.38
C LYS A 245 -7.80 19.47 -6.76
N ILE A 246 -7.91 18.61 -7.80
CA ILE A 246 -7.75 19.01 -9.20
C ILE A 246 -9.06 18.72 -9.93
N GLY A 247 -9.71 19.77 -10.44
CA GLY A 247 -10.99 19.66 -11.14
C GLY A 247 -10.84 19.09 -12.54
N THR A 248 -11.98 18.61 -13.06
CA THR A 248 -12.11 17.93 -14.38
C THR A 248 -11.47 18.71 -15.51
N GLY A 249 -10.84 18.00 -16.45
CA GLY A 249 -10.28 18.58 -17.68
C GLY A 249 -9.07 19.49 -17.46
N SER A 250 -8.46 19.48 -16.29
CA SER A 250 -7.32 20.33 -15.94
C SER A 250 -5.98 19.66 -16.24
N VAL A 251 -4.95 20.49 -16.39
CA VAL A 251 -3.55 20.09 -16.61
C VAL A 251 -2.70 20.65 -15.47
N VAL A 252 -1.95 19.78 -14.80
CA VAL A 252 -0.94 20.16 -13.82
C VAL A 252 0.44 20.06 -14.45
N GLY A 253 1.10 21.20 -14.60
CA GLY A 253 2.38 21.32 -15.30
C GLY A 253 3.54 20.64 -14.58
N THR A 254 4.59 20.36 -15.35
CA THR A 254 5.81 19.68 -14.87
C THR A 254 6.39 20.33 -13.60
N CYS A 255 6.81 19.51 -12.64
CA CYS A 255 7.40 19.91 -11.36
C CYS A 255 6.48 20.78 -10.48
N ALA A 256 5.17 20.77 -10.72
CA ALA A 256 4.24 21.49 -9.86
C ALA A 256 4.06 20.76 -8.52
N VAL A 257 4.00 21.55 -7.43
CA VAL A 257 3.76 21.05 -6.06
C VAL A 257 2.58 21.80 -5.46
N THR A 258 1.58 21.08 -4.94
CA THR A 258 0.40 21.71 -4.34
C THR A 258 -0.31 20.85 -3.31
N SER A 259 -0.91 21.54 -2.33
CA SER A 259 -1.93 21.06 -1.41
C SER A 259 -3.25 21.84 -1.55
N SER A 260 -3.36 22.69 -2.58
CA SER A 260 -4.51 23.56 -2.81
C SER A 260 -5.59 22.89 -3.67
N GLN A 261 -6.77 23.50 -3.66
CA GLN A 261 -7.91 23.05 -4.45
C GLN A 261 -8.07 23.95 -5.68
N PHE A 262 -8.21 23.33 -6.86
CA PHE A 262 -8.38 23.99 -8.14
C PHE A 262 -9.65 23.51 -8.84
N GLY A 263 -10.30 24.41 -9.54
CA GLY A 263 -11.48 24.11 -10.34
C GLY A 263 -11.15 23.34 -11.62
N SER A 264 -12.16 23.17 -12.45
CA SER A 264 -12.07 22.44 -13.72
C SER A 264 -11.50 23.30 -14.84
N HIS A 265 -10.97 22.65 -15.88
CA HIS A 265 -10.50 23.28 -17.14
C HIS A 265 -9.40 24.33 -16.94
N MET A 266 -8.41 24.01 -16.08
CA MET A 266 -7.32 24.92 -15.73
C MET A 266 -5.94 24.35 -16.09
N ILE A 267 -5.01 25.21 -16.47
CA ILE A 267 -3.56 24.92 -16.40
C ILE A 267 -3.06 25.44 -15.06
N ILE A 268 -2.45 24.54 -14.31
CA ILE A 268 -1.94 24.77 -12.96
C ILE A 268 -0.45 24.44 -12.99
N ALA A 269 0.42 25.36 -12.55
CA ALA A 269 1.86 25.11 -12.56
C ALA A 269 2.61 25.86 -11.46
N GLY A 270 3.86 25.43 -11.20
CA GLY A 270 4.78 26.08 -10.27
C GLY A 270 4.87 25.39 -8.90
N CYS A 271 5.72 25.90 -8.04
CA CYS A 271 5.92 25.46 -6.66
C CYS A 271 6.04 26.73 -5.75
N PRO A 272 5.02 27.04 -4.92
CA PRO A 272 3.69 26.41 -4.88
C PRO A 272 2.90 26.65 -6.19
N ALA A 273 2.08 25.67 -6.56
CA ALA A 273 1.33 25.74 -7.82
C ALA A 273 0.22 26.79 -7.77
N LYS A 274 0.00 27.44 -8.93
CA LYS A 274 -1.03 28.46 -9.12
C LYS A 274 -1.73 28.24 -10.48
N VAL A 275 -2.91 28.79 -10.65
CA VAL A 275 -3.61 28.83 -11.95
C VAL A 275 -2.82 29.73 -12.89
N ILE A 276 -2.45 29.17 -14.05
CA ILE A 276 -1.75 29.89 -15.14
C ILE A 276 -2.74 30.29 -16.22
N ARG A 277 -3.74 29.44 -16.49
CA ARG A 277 -4.77 29.68 -17.49
C ARG A 277 -6.04 28.96 -17.11
N GLU A 278 -7.16 29.54 -17.46
CA GLU A 278 -8.51 28.97 -17.30
C GLU A 278 -9.13 28.68 -18.68
N ASN A 279 -10.25 27.96 -18.66
CA ASN A 279 -11.03 27.63 -19.85
C ASN A 279 -10.23 26.89 -20.92
N ILE A 280 -9.53 25.84 -20.51
CA ILE A 280 -8.76 24.98 -21.41
C ILE A 280 -9.45 23.62 -21.57
N CYS A 281 -9.08 22.95 -22.63
CA CYS A 281 -9.26 21.51 -22.81
C CYS A 281 -7.96 20.91 -23.34
N TRP A 282 -7.79 19.61 -23.15
CA TRP A 282 -6.61 18.89 -23.62
C TRP A 282 -7.00 17.50 -24.17
N SER A 283 -6.16 16.91 -25.00
CA SER A 283 -6.36 15.58 -25.57
C SER A 283 -5.24 14.64 -25.15
N LYS A 284 -5.59 13.36 -24.93
CA LYS A 284 -4.62 12.27 -24.72
C LYS A 284 -3.89 11.86 -25.97
N ASP A 285 -4.44 12.18 -27.15
CA ASP A 285 -3.88 11.77 -28.41
C ASP A 285 -2.56 12.49 -28.64
N SER A 286 -1.50 11.71 -28.84
CA SER A 286 -0.19 12.27 -29.16
C SER A 286 -0.23 12.87 -30.58
N THR A 287 0.02 14.16 -30.65
CA THR A 287 0.03 14.91 -31.94
C THR A 287 1.44 15.16 -32.43
N GLU A 288 2.42 14.35 -32.04
CA GLU A 288 3.84 14.56 -32.35
C GLU A 288 4.12 14.75 -33.84
N TYR A 289 3.21 14.31 -34.73
CA TYR A 289 3.38 14.35 -36.19
C TYR A 289 2.34 15.21 -36.90
N PHE A 290 1.40 15.88 -36.20
CA PHE A 290 0.32 16.63 -36.83
C PHE A 290 0.18 17.99 -36.16
N ASN A 291 0.26 19.05 -36.99
CA ASN A 291 -0.08 20.41 -36.60
C ASN A 291 -1.60 20.59 -36.61
N HIS A 292 -2.29 20.09 -35.58
CA HIS A 292 -3.71 20.40 -35.44
C HIS A 292 -3.87 21.78 -34.82
N SER A 293 -4.68 22.60 -35.41
CA SER A 293 -4.92 23.99 -35.01
C SER A 293 -6.25 24.18 -34.29
N THR A 294 -7.17 23.22 -34.44
CA THR A 294 -8.50 23.28 -33.85
C THR A 294 -8.77 22.11 -32.96
N LEU A 295 -9.72 22.31 -32.04
CA LEU A 295 -10.16 21.30 -31.09
C LEU A 295 -10.79 20.09 -31.80
N GLU A 296 -11.58 20.33 -32.84
CA GLU A 296 -12.26 19.32 -33.63
C GLU A 296 -11.28 18.38 -34.34
N GLU A 297 -10.09 18.86 -34.69
CA GLU A 297 -9.04 18.05 -35.30
C GLU A 297 -8.33 17.14 -34.29
N CYS A 298 -8.31 17.53 -33.02
CA CYS A 298 -7.52 16.88 -31.98
C CYS A 298 -8.30 15.95 -31.06
N ILE A 299 -9.61 16.16 -30.91
CA ILE A 299 -10.39 15.48 -29.86
C ILE A 299 -11.10 14.27 -30.46
N SER A 300 -10.82 13.10 -29.86
CA SER A 300 -11.65 11.93 -30.05
C SER A 300 -13.08 12.20 -29.57
N LYS A 301 -14.08 11.57 -30.17
CA LYS A 301 -15.49 11.69 -29.74
C LYS A 301 -15.69 11.38 -28.25
N ASP A 302 -14.83 10.55 -27.66
CA ASP A 302 -14.86 10.20 -26.25
C ASP A 302 -14.38 11.33 -25.31
N ALA A 303 -13.53 12.23 -25.81
CA ALA A 303 -13.04 13.36 -25.03
C ALA A 303 -14.01 14.56 -25.05
N LEU A 304 -14.88 14.66 -26.06
CA LEU A 304 -15.92 15.71 -26.16
C LEU A 304 -16.90 15.72 -24.97
N LYS A 305 -17.05 14.58 -24.29
CA LYS A 305 -17.92 14.48 -23.10
C LYS A 305 -17.42 15.27 -21.89
N TYR A 306 -16.17 15.72 -21.90
CA TYR A 306 -15.59 16.53 -20.82
C TYR A 306 -15.54 18.03 -21.12
N LEU A 307 -16.08 18.45 -22.27
CA LEU A 307 -16.35 19.85 -22.62
C LEU A 307 -17.72 20.29 -22.13
#